data_286691dd89e39fe72a5265d20761c47d
#
_entry.id   286691dd89e39fe72a5265d20761c47d
#
_cell.length_a   1.000
_cell.length_b   1.000
_cell.length_c   1.000
_cell.angle_alpha   90.00
_cell.angle_beta   90.00
_cell.angle_gamma   90.00
#
_symmetry.space_group_name_H-M   'P 1'
#
loop_
_entity.id
_entity.type
_entity.pdbx_description
1 polymer ?
#
loop_
_entity_poly.entity_id
_entity_poly.type
_entity_poly.pdbx_seq_one_letter_code
_entity_poly.pdbx_strand_id
1 'polypeptide(L)'
;MSELRETQGSLWRFAPLAMALALAGVFFIGLFLGDPTRLPSAYEGKTLPAFSLAGLTEGGGFSNADLAQGRPVLINVWASWCGPCREEHPALMQLATQGVPIFGLNYKDNPAAARRFLGRLGNPYTAIGTDTNGRVALDLGVYGVPETFVLDGQARVLYRHVGPLDDVSLMTKILPYFLTP
;
A
#
# COMPACT_ATOMS: atom_id res chain seq x y z
N MET A 1 61.92 -22.09 -15.36
CA MET A 1 60.55 -22.57 -14.95
C MET A 1 60.21 -22.27 -13.49
N SER A 2 60.92 -21.36 -12.78
CA SER A 2 60.72 -21.04 -11.34
C SER A 2 60.06 -19.68 -11.06
N GLU A 3 59.99 -18.79 -12.04
CA GLU A 3 59.46 -17.42 -11.79
C GLU A 3 57.92 -17.29 -11.86
N LEU A 4 57.20 -18.27 -12.45
CA LEU A 4 55.73 -18.21 -12.54
C LEU A 4 55.00 -18.68 -11.28
N ARG A 5 55.73 -19.20 -10.28
CA ARG A 5 55.14 -19.74 -9.02
C ARG A 5 55.00 -18.73 -7.90
N GLU A 6 55.75 -17.64 -7.93
CA GLU A 6 55.74 -16.64 -6.86
C GLU A 6 54.61 -15.62 -6.99
N THR A 7 54.13 -15.35 -8.18
CA THR A 7 53.05 -14.38 -8.41
C THR A 7 51.66 -14.88 -8.01
N GLN A 8 51.43 -16.22 -8.03
CA GLN A 8 50.13 -16.79 -7.64
C GLN A 8 49.87 -16.70 -6.13
N GLY A 9 50.87 -16.70 -5.25
CA GLY A 9 50.69 -16.61 -3.82
C GLY A 9 50.30 -15.21 -3.32
N SER A 10 50.64 -14.16 -4.07
CA SER A 10 50.35 -12.77 -3.71
C SER A 10 48.89 -12.38 -3.97
N LEU A 11 48.28 -12.87 -5.03
CA LEU A 11 46.88 -12.56 -5.38
C LEU A 11 45.87 -13.23 -4.44
N TRP A 12 46.19 -14.42 -3.93
CA TRP A 12 45.32 -15.13 -2.97
C TRP A 12 45.15 -14.39 -1.62
N ARG A 13 46.12 -13.53 -1.28
CA ARG A 13 46.04 -12.67 -0.06
C ARG A 13 44.89 -11.64 -0.16
N PHE A 14 44.52 -11.27 -1.38
CA PHE A 14 43.42 -10.31 -1.63
C PHE A 14 42.08 -11.01 -1.87
N ALA A 15 42.04 -12.33 -2.00
CA ALA A 15 40.82 -13.09 -2.22
C ALA A 15 39.72 -12.84 -1.15
N PRO A 16 40.03 -12.83 0.16
CA PRO A 16 39.01 -12.53 1.18
C PRO A 16 38.50 -11.09 1.10
N LEU A 17 39.36 -10.14 0.75
CA LEU A 17 38.95 -8.73 0.57
C LEU A 17 38.06 -8.58 -0.68
N ALA A 18 38.42 -9.21 -1.79
CA ALA A 18 37.64 -9.19 -3.01
C ALA A 18 36.25 -9.83 -2.79
N MET A 19 36.19 -10.94 -2.05
CA MET A 19 34.93 -11.59 -1.69
C MET A 19 34.07 -10.72 -0.79
N ALA A 20 34.67 -10.06 0.21
CA ALA A 20 33.94 -9.13 1.09
C ALA A 20 33.37 -7.93 0.31
N LEU A 21 34.15 -7.36 -0.62
CA LEU A 21 33.69 -6.27 -1.48
C LEU A 21 32.58 -6.72 -2.45
N ALA A 22 32.69 -7.93 -3.00
CA ALA A 22 31.64 -8.50 -3.86
C ALA A 22 30.35 -8.71 -3.08
N LEU A 23 30.41 -9.29 -1.88
CA LEU A 23 29.26 -9.46 -0.99
C LEU A 23 28.65 -8.12 -0.58
N ALA A 24 29.47 -7.15 -0.23
CA ALA A 24 29.02 -5.79 0.09
C ALA A 24 28.34 -5.13 -1.11
N GLY A 25 28.88 -5.31 -2.32
CA GLY A 25 28.29 -4.82 -3.56
C GLY A 25 26.92 -5.45 -3.85
N VAL A 26 26.81 -6.76 -3.74
CA VAL A 26 25.52 -7.48 -3.91
C VAL A 26 24.49 -7.03 -2.88
N PHE A 27 24.91 -6.89 -1.62
CA PHE A 27 24.03 -6.40 -0.55
C PHE A 27 23.57 -4.95 -0.80
N PHE A 28 24.51 -4.07 -1.21
CA PHE A 28 24.21 -2.68 -1.52
C PHE A 28 23.24 -2.56 -2.72
N ILE A 29 23.49 -3.33 -3.78
CA ILE A 29 22.60 -3.40 -4.94
C ILE A 29 21.21 -3.91 -4.53
N GLY A 30 21.14 -4.94 -3.70
CA GLY A 30 19.87 -5.48 -3.19
C GLY A 30 19.05 -4.47 -2.38
N LEU A 31 19.70 -3.59 -1.62
CA LEU A 31 19.04 -2.53 -0.85
C LEU A 31 18.41 -1.44 -1.75
N PHE A 32 18.99 -1.17 -2.92
CA PHE A 32 18.53 -0.10 -3.81
C PHE A 32 17.63 -0.58 -4.96
N LEU A 33 17.60 -1.89 -5.26
CA LEU A 33 16.76 -2.46 -6.33
C LEU A 33 15.39 -2.94 -5.83
N GLY A 34 15.17 -3.04 -4.51
CA GLY A 34 13.89 -3.41 -3.91
C GLY A 34 12.94 -2.21 -3.83
N ASP A 35 11.73 -2.33 -4.34
CA ASP A 35 10.64 -1.38 -4.05
C ASP A 35 10.08 -1.69 -2.65
N PRO A 36 10.40 -0.89 -1.61
CA PRO A 36 10.00 -1.18 -0.24
C PRO A 36 8.47 -1.08 -0.03
N THR A 37 7.76 -0.48 -0.99
CA THR A 37 6.31 -0.33 -0.93
C THR A 37 5.56 -1.53 -1.51
N ARG A 38 6.28 -2.45 -2.19
CA ARG A 38 5.71 -3.65 -2.78
C ARG A 38 5.83 -4.85 -1.85
N LEU A 39 5.03 -4.85 -0.79
CA LEU A 39 4.83 -6.04 0.03
C LEU A 39 3.74 -6.90 -0.62
N PRO A 40 4.03 -8.14 -1.06
CA PRO A 40 3.01 -9.02 -1.65
C PRO A 40 1.84 -9.18 -0.68
N SER A 41 0.64 -8.87 -1.14
CA SER A 41 -0.57 -9.16 -0.36
C SER A 41 -0.84 -10.66 -0.39
N ALA A 42 -1.19 -11.25 0.75
CA ALA A 42 -1.68 -12.63 0.81
C ALA A 42 -2.95 -12.84 -0.04
N TYR A 43 -3.62 -11.73 -0.40
CA TYR A 43 -4.85 -11.69 -1.17
C TYR A 43 -4.65 -11.24 -2.63
N GLU A 44 -3.43 -11.04 -3.12
CA GLU A 44 -3.20 -10.67 -4.52
C GLU A 44 -3.79 -11.75 -5.45
N GLY A 45 -4.66 -11.33 -6.38
CA GLY A 45 -5.43 -12.21 -7.24
C GLY A 45 -6.63 -12.93 -6.58
N LYS A 46 -6.89 -12.70 -5.29
CA LYS A 46 -7.98 -13.31 -4.52
C LYS A 46 -8.98 -12.27 -4.04
N THR A 47 -10.18 -12.74 -3.71
CA THR A 47 -11.17 -11.92 -3.01
C THR A 47 -10.78 -11.73 -1.55
N LEU A 48 -11.11 -10.56 -1.01
CA LEU A 48 -10.94 -10.29 0.42
C LEU A 48 -11.87 -11.19 1.26
N PRO A 49 -11.51 -11.52 2.50
CA PRO A 49 -12.40 -12.23 3.41
C PRO A 49 -13.68 -11.41 3.64
N ALA A 50 -14.75 -12.10 4.01
CA ALA A 50 -16.03 -11.45 4.30
C ALA A 50 -15.90 -10.53 5.52
N PHE A 51 -16.35 -9.30 5.37
CA PHE A 51 -16.44 -8.32 6.45
C PHE A 51 -17.66 -7.40 6.26
N SER A 52 -18.04 -6.75 7.35
CA SER A 52 -19.02 -5.65 7.34
C SER A 52 -18.60 -4.63 8.39
N LEU A 53 -18.53 -3.38 7.99
CA LEU A 53 -18.12 -2.25 8.83
C LEU A 53 -19.29 -1.28 9.00
N ALA A 54 -19.53 -0.89 10.25
CA ALA A 54 -20.47 0.18 10.54
C ALA A 54 -19.94 1.52 9.99
N GLY A 55 -20.84 2.41 9.61
CA GLY A 55 -20.48 3.72 9.07
C GLY A 55 -19.90 4.67 10.10
N LEU A 56 -19.08 5.61 9.63
CA LEU A 56 -18.66 6.77 10.40
C LEU A 56 -19.84 7.72 10.69
N THR A 57 -20.85 7.68 9.81
CA THR A 57 -22.19 8.29 9.97
C THR A 57 -23.24 7.21 9.82
N GLU A 58 -24.47 7.47 10.30
CA GLU A 58 -25.58 6.54 10.14
C GLU A 58 -25.79 6.15 8.66
N GLY A 59 -25.90 4.84 8.39
CA GLY A 59 -26.08 4.30 7.04
C GLY A 59 -24.87 4.35 6.11
N GLY A 60 -23.71 4.87 6.55
CA GLY A 60 -22.56 5.14 5.70
C GLY A 60 -21.46 4.07 5.71
N GLY A 61 -21.69 2.89 6.28
CA GLY A 61 -20.74 1.77 6.30
C GLY A 61 -20.66 1.02 4.98
N PHE A 62 -19.81 0.00 4.91
CA PHE A 62 -19.71 -0.90 3.77
C PHE A 62 -19.23 -2.30 4.15
N SER A 63 -19.48 -3.23 3.25
CA SER A 63 -19.05 -4.63 3.32
C SER A 63 -18.25 -5.00 2.07
N ASN A 64 -17.67 -6.19 2.04
CA ASN A 64 -17.03 -6.69 0.82
C ASN A 64 -18.00 -6.87 -0.36
N ALA A 65 -19.31 -7.03 -0.11
CA ALA A 65 -20.32 -7.09 -1.19
C ALA A 65 -20.46 -5.74 -1.92
N ASP A 66 -20.28 -4.63 -1.23
CA ASP A 66 -20.38 -3.29 -1.82
C ASP A 66 -19.19 -2.94 -2.74
N LEU A 67 -18.11 -3.72 -2.67
CA LEU A 67 -16.91 -3.53 -3.49
C LEU A 67 -17.02 -4.16 -4.88
N ALA A 68 -17.91 -5.13 -5.09
CA ALA A 68 -18.12 -5.82 -6.36
C ALA A 68 -19.03 -5.01 -7.27
N GLN A 69 -18.55 -3.87 -7.80
CA GLN A 69 -19.35 -2.91 -8.60
C GLN A 69 -19.27 -3.11 -10.11
N GLY A 70 -18.64 -4.20 -10.59
CA GLY A 70 -18.40 -4.42 -12.02
C GLY A 70 -17.32 -3.51 -12.63
N ARG A 71 -16.69 -2.66 -11.82
CA ARG A 71 -15.60 -1.76 -12.17
C ARG A 71 -14.55 -1.72 -11.05
N PRO A 72 -13.31 -1.31 -11.34
CA PRO A 72 -12.31 -1.18 -10.30
C PRO A 72 -12.69 -0.18 -9.21
N VAL A 73 -12.31 -0.50 -7.96
CA VAL A 73 -12.52 0.36 -6.78
C VAL A 73 -11.27 0.38 -5.93
N LEU A 74 -11.14 1.39 -5.05
CA LEU A 74 -10.09 1.47 -4.05
C LEU A 74 -10.64 1.20 -2.66
N ILE A 75 -9.85 0.51 -1.82
CA ILE A 75 -9.95 0.59 -0.36
C ILE A 75 -8.73 1.34 0.14
N ASN A 76 -8.93 2.44 0.84
CA ASN A 76 -7.86 3.16 1.52
C ASN A 76 -8.04 2.98 3.03
N VAL A 77 -7.01 2.45 3.69
CA VAL A 77 -6.96 2.25 5.14
C VAL A 77 -6.28 3.46 5.77
N TRP A 78 -6.99 4.17 6.62
CA TRP A 78 -6.57 5.48 7.12
C TRP A 78 -6.99 5.73 8.57
N ALA A 79 -6.40 6.75 9.18
CA ALA A 79 -6.82 7.25 10.48
C ALA A 79 -6.57 8.76 10.62
N SER A 80 -7.34 9.44 11.46
CA SER A 80 -7.18 10.88 11.68
C SER A 80 -5.89 11.25 12.43
N TRP A 81 -5.34 10.33 13.19
CA TRP A 81 -4.07 10.46 13.92
C TRP A 81 -2.83 10.17 13.07
N CYS A 82 -3.02 9.65 11.86
CA CYS A 82 -1.95 9.25 10.94
C CYS A 82 -1.42 10.47 10.16
N GLY A 83 -0.16 10.84 10.37
CA GLY A 83 0.52 11.93 9.65
C GLY A 83 0.61 11.68 8.14
N PRO A 84 1.19 10.55 7.69
CA PRO A 84 1.27 10.20 6.27
C PRO A 84 -0.09 10.10 5.56
N CYS A 85 -1.18 9.71 6.26
CA CYS A 85 -2.53 9.73 5.68
C CYS A 85 -3.00 11.15 5.34
N ARG A 86 -2.51 12.15 6.07
CA ARG A 86 -2.77 13.56 5.77
C ARG A 86 -1.99 14.02 4.55
N GLU A 87 -0.78 13.49 4.35
CA GLU A 87 0.07 13.81 3.20
C GLU A 87 -0.52 13.26 1.89
N GLU A 88 -1.09 12.03 1.90
CA GLU A 88 -1.72 11.45 0.71
C GLU A 88 -3.12 11.98 0.41
N HIS A 89 -3.76 12.66 1.37
CA HIS A 89 -5.17 13.07 1.25
C HIS A 89 -5.48 13.90 -0.01
N PRO A 90 -4.63 14.85 -0.46
CA PRO A 90 -4.84 15.56 -1.72
C PRO A 90 -4.89 14.63 -2.95
N ALA A 91 -4.06 13.59 -2.99
CA ALA A 91 -4.06 12.60 -4.07
C ALA A 91 -5.38 11.81 -4.10
N LEU A 92 -5.90 11.40 -2.94
CA LEU A 92 -7.21 10.76 -2.83
C LEU A 92 -8.35 11.69 -3.28
N MET A 93 -8.30 12.98 -2.92
CA MET A 93 -9.27 13.97 -3.38
C MET A 93 -9.24 14.13 -4.89
N GLN A 94 -8.06 14.14 -5.50
CA GLN A 94 -7.90 14.17 -6.95
C GLN A 94 -8.52 12.96 -7.63
N LEU A 95 -8.27 11.74 -7.12
CA LEU A 95 -8.89 10.50 -7.63
C LEU A 95 -10.42 10.55 -7.55
N ALA A 96 -10.95 11.01 -6.42
CA ALA A 96 -12.39 11.14 -6.22
C ALA A 96 -13.03 12.11 -7.23
N THR A 97 -12.37 13.24 -7.55
CA THR A 97 -12.85 14.17 -8.59
C THR A 97 -12.82 13.58 -9.99
N GLN A 98 -11.97 12.58 -10.25
CA GLN A 98 -11.92 11.81 -11.50
C GLN A 98 -12.95 10.68 -11.54
N GLY A 99 -13.79 10.53 -10.51
CA GLY A 99 -14.84 9.51 -10.45
C GLY A 99 -14.37 8.12 -10.01
N VAL A 100 -13.15 8.00 -9.47
CA VAL A 100 -12.66 6.75 -8.89
C VAL A 100 -13.41 6.47 -7.60
N PRO A 101 -14.08 5.31 -7.45
CA PRO A 101 -14.75 4.97 -6.19
C PRO A 101 -13.72 4.58 -5.13
N ILE A 102 -13.73 5.29 -4.00
CA ILE A 102 -12.81 5.06 -2.89
C ILE A 102 -13.62 4.70 -1.65
N PHE A 103 -13.34 3.53 -1.05
CA PHE A 103 -13.91 3.09 0.22
C PHE A 103 -12.89 3.33 1.32
N GLY A 104 -13.27 4.12 2.33
CA GLY A 104 -12.39 4.45 3.46
C GLY A 104 -12.56 3.46 4.61
N LEU A 105 -11.53 2.69 4.93
CA LEU A 105 -11.48 1.88 6.15
C LEU A 105 -10.79 2.70 7.23
N ASN A 106 -11.58 3.22 8.18
CA ASN A 106 -11.08 4.05 9.28
C ASN A 106 -10.59 3.17 10.43
N TYR A 107 -9.28 3.07 10.58
CA TYR A 107 -8.58 2.10 11.42
C TYR A 107 -8.28 2.65 12.82
N LYS A 108 -8.79 1.96 13.85
CA LYS A 108 -8.50 2.24 15.27
C LYS A 108 -8.54 3.73 15.61
N ASP A 109 -9.60 4.41 15.19
CA ASP A 109 -9.73 5.85 15.29
C ASP A 109 -10.90 6.25 16.16
N ASN A 110 -10.85 7.49 16.64
CA ASN A 110 -11.99 8.12 17.30
C ASN A 110 -12.94 8.70 16.25
N PRO A 111 -14.24 8.30 16.21
CA PRO A 111 -15.16 8.75 15.18
C PRO A 111 -15.34 10.28 15.11
N ALA A 112 -15.27 10.99 16.25
CA ALA A 112 -15.35 12.44 16.25
C ALA A 112 -14.09 13.09 15.67
N ALA A 113 -12.90 12.49 15.90
CA ALA A 113 -11.65 12.96 15.31
C ALA A 113 -11.61 12.68 13.80
N ALA A 114 -12.07 11.50 13.35
CA ALA A 114 -12.21 11.15 11.95
C ALA A 114 -13.13 12.13 11.20
N ARG A 115 -14.30 12.43 11.76
CA ARG A 115 -15.22 13.44 11.18
C ARG A 115 -14.60 14.83 11.10
N ARG A 116 -13.86 15.27 12.13
CA ARG A 116 -13.15 16.56 12.11
C ARG A 116 -12.04 16.58 11.04
N PHE A 117 -11.33 15.47 10.85
CA PHE A 117 -10.31 15.35 9.81
C PHE A 117 -10.93 15.58 8.44
N LEU A 118 -11.99 14.83 8.09
CA LEU A 118 -12.69 14.97 6.82
C LEU A 118 -13.39 16.32 6.65
N GLY A 119 -13.92 16.90 7.72
CA GLY A 119 -14.53 18.22 7.68
C GLY A 119 -13.55 19.36 7.36
N ARG A 120 -12.25 19.17 7.65
CA ARG A 120 -11.20 20.15 7.34
C ARG A 120 -10.57 19.95 5.98
N LEU A 121 -10.39 18.69 5.55
CA LEU A 121 -9.62 18.35 4.36
C LEU A 121 -10.47 17.93 3.16
N GLY A 122 -11.79 17.78 3.35
CA GLY A 122 -12.71 17.20 2.38
C GLY A 122 -12.89 15.69 2.58
N ASN A 123 -13.87 15.12 1.89
CA ASN A 123 -14.16 13.69 1.96
C ASN A 123 -14.01 13.06 0.57
N PRO A 124 -12.95 12.27 0.31
CA PRO A 124 -12.75 11.58 -0.95
C PRO A 124 -13.53 10.27 -1.06
N TYR A 125 -14.15 9.78 0.04
CA TYR A 125 -14.68 8.44 0.14
C TYR A 125 -16.14 8.35 -0.32
N THR A 126 -16.43 7.31 -1.10
CA THR A 126 -17.80 6.90 -1.45
C THR A 126 -18.57 6.39 -0.24
N ALA A 127 -17.89 5.60 0.60
CA ALA A 127 -18.40 5.12 1.88
C ALA A 127 -17.24 4.97 2.88
N ILE A 128 -17.53 5.07 4.17
CA ILE A 128 -16.52 4.95 5.23
C ILE A 128 -16.99 3.93 6.25
N GLY A 129 -16.20 2.86 6.40
CA GLY A 129 -16.40 1.88 7.44
C GLY A 129 -15.45 2.10 8.62
N THR A 130 -15.96 1.94 9.84
CA THR A 130 -15.17 2.10 11.08
C THR A 130 -14.71 0.75 11.61
N ASP A 131 -13.40 0.55 11.66
CA ASP A 131 -12.74 -0.62 12.25
C ASP A 131 -12.10 -0.22 13.58
N THR A 132 -12.92 0.00 14.60
CA THR A 132 -12.49 0.56 15.90
C THR A 132 -11.53 -0.34 16.65
N ASN A 133 -11.62 -1.65 16.48
CA ASN A 133 -10.73 -2.64 17.11
C ASN A 133 -9.59 -3.10 16.21
N GLY A 134 -9.60 -2.72 14.91
CA GLY A 134 -8.59 -3.08 13.93
C GLY A 134 -8.66 -4.52 13.45
N ARG A 135 -9.78 -5.21 13.69
CA ARG A 135 -9.94 -6.61 13.34
C ARG A 135 -10.03 -6.84 11.85
N VAL A 136 -10.82 -6.02 11.16
CA VAL A 136 -10.98 -6.13 9.70
C VAL A 136 -9.66 -5.82 9.01
N ALA A 137 -8.97 -4.75 9.40
CA ALA A 137 -7.66 -4.43 8.87
C ALA A 137 -6.64 -5.58 9.08
N LEU A 138 -6.64 -6.21 10.26
CA LEU A 138 -5.81 -7.38 10.54
C LEU A 138 -6.16 -8.57 9.62
N ASP A 139 -7.45 -8.87 9.46
CA ASP A 139 -7.92 -9.96 8.59
C ASP A 139 -7.60 -9.69 7.11
N LEU A 140 -7.51 -8.41 6.68
CA LEU A 140 -7.04 -7.98 5.37
C LEU A 140 -5.50 -7.99 5.24
N GLY A 141 -4.78 -8.33 6.30
CA GLY A 141 -3.32 -8.35 6.34
C GLY A 141 -2.68 -6.96 6.32
N VAL A 142 -3.38 -5.91 6.79
CA VAL A 142 -2.86 -4.55 6.90
C VAL A 142 -1.78 -4.50 7.98
N TYR A 143 -0.62 -3.94 7.64
CA TYR A 143 0.50 -3.76 8.57
C TYR A 143 0.45 -2.42 9.29
N GLY A 144 -0.14 -1.41 8.66
CA GLY A 144 -0.21 -0.06 9.20
C GLY A 144 -1.07 0.87 8.36
N VAL A 145 -0.99 2.15 8.63
CA VAL A 145 -1.69 3.18 7.87
C VAL A 145 -0.69 4.25 7.38
N PRO A 146 -0.85 4.73 6.13
CA PRO A 146 -1.88 4.37 5.18
C PRO A 146 -1.52 3.12 4.35
N GLU A 147 -2.54 2.42 3.88
CA GLU A 147 -2.42 1.39 2.85
C GLU A 147 -3.59 1.50 1.88
N THR A 148 -3.33 1.25 0.59
CA THR A 148 -4.36 1.32 -0.45
C THR A 148 -4.41 0.03 -1.25
N PHE A 149 -5.59 -0.58 -1.35
CA PHE A 149 -5.86 -1.75 -2.18
C PHE A 149 -6.60 -1.31 -3.44
N VAL A 150 -6.16 -1.80 -4.59
CA VAL A 150 -6.88 -1.72 -5.86
C VAL A 150 -7.61 -3.03 -6.05
N LEU A 151 -8.92 -2.98 -6.26
CA LEU A 151 -9.76 -4.16 -6.50
C LEU A 151 -10.32 -4.11 -7.92
N ASP A 152 -10.53 -5.30 -8.53
CA ASP A 152 -11.26 -5.41 -9.79
C ASP A 152 -12.80 -5.31 -9.57
N GLY A 153 -13.55 -5.36 -10.67
CA GLY A 153 -15.02 -5.31 -10.62
C GLY A 153 -15.69 -6.47 -9.88
N GLN A 154 -14.96 -7.52 -9.51
CA GLN A 154 -15.40 -8.67 -8.72
C GLN A 154 -14.82 -8.65 -7.30
N ALA A 155 -14.29 -7.51 -6.86
CA ALA A 155 -13.66 -7.31 -5.54
C ALA A 155 -12.45 -8.23 -5.28
N ARG A 156 -11.69 -8.61 -6.33
CA ARG A 156 -10.40 -9.29 -6.18
C ARG A 156 -9.27 -8.26 -6.11
N VAL A 157 -8.31 -8.49 -5.25
CA VAL A 157 -7.15 -7.61 -5.08
C VAL A 157 -6.25 -7.69 -6.31
N LEU A 158 -6.10 -6.58 -7.03
CA LEU A 158 -5.18 -6.43 -8.15
C LEU A 158 -3.82 -5.91 -7.71
N TYR A 159 -3.81 -5.00 -6.74
CA TYR A 159 -2.58 -4.36 -6.26
C TYR A 159 -2.77 -3.84 -4.83
N ARG A 160 -1.69 -3.83 -4.06
CA ARG A 160 -1.60 -3.22 -2.73
C ARG A 160 -0.44 -2.24 -2.67
N HIS A 161 -0.72 -1.02 -2.27
CA HIS A 161 0.28 -0.01 -1.96
C HIS A 161 0.39 0.15 -0.45
N VAL A 162 1.61 0.10 0.06
CA VAL A 162 1.93 0.33 1.47
C VAL A 162 2.64 1.67 1.60
N GLY A 163 2.14 2.52 2.48
CA GLY A 163 2.61 3.88 2.65
C GLY A 163 1.77 4.93 1.92
N PRO A 164 2.14 6.22 2.03
CA PRO A 164 1.38 7.31 1.44
C PRO A 164 1.46 7.30 -0.10
N LEU A 165 0.33 7.61 -0.73
CA LEU A 165 0.27 7.82 -2.17
C LEU A 165 0.81 9.21 -2.51
N ASP A 166 1.93 9.24 -3.20
CA ASP A 166 2.46 10.43 -3.87
C ASP A 166 2.03 10.49 -5.35
N ASP A 167 2.29 11.60 -6.03
CA ASP A 167 1.92 11.78 -7.44
C ASP A 167 2.52 10.70 -8.35
N VAL A 168 3.74 10.24 -8.07
CA VAL A 168 4.41 9.20 -8.86
C VAL A 168 3.71 7.86 -8.68
N SER A 169 3.45 7.44 -7.45
CA SER A 169 2.75 6.20 -7.12
C SER A 169 1.32 6.22 -7.66
N LEU A 170 0.64 7.35 -7.55
CA LEU A 170 -0.69 7.55 -8.10
C LEU A 170 -0.71 7.29 -9.62
N MET A 171 0.17 7.96 -10.37
CA MET A 171 0.21 7.89 -11.83
C MET A 171 0.69 6.54 -12.36
N THR A 172 1.66 5.92 -11.67
CA THR A 172 2.32 4.71 -12.18
C THR A 172 1.76 3.41 -11.61
N LYS A 173 1.17 3.44 -10.40
CA LYS A 173 0.75 2.23 -9.67
C LYS A 173 -0.76 2.13 -9.45
N ILE A 174 -1.50 3.24 -9.47
CA ILE A 174 -2.95 3.25 -9.20
C ILE A 174 -3.75 3.52 -10.47
N LEU A 175 -3.52 4.66 -11.12
CA LEU A 175 -4.32 5.09 -12.28
C LEU A 175 -4.37 4.08 -13.45
N PRO A 176 -3.31 3.31 -13.77
CA PRO A 176 -3.38 2.33 -14.86
C PRO A 176 -4.55 1.34 -14.74
N TYR A 177 -4.99 0.99 -13.53
CA TYR A 177 -6.13 0.08 -13.32
C TYR A 177 -7.49 0.70 -13.62
N PHE A 178 -7.58 2.02 -13.74
CA PHE A 178 -8.82 2.76 -13.99
C PHE A 178 -8.91 3.32 -15.42
N LEU A 179 -7.80 3.31 -16.17
CA LEU A 179 -7.72 3.83 -17.53
C LEU A 179 -7.93 2.76 -18.61
N THR A 180 -7.91 1.48 -18.26
CA THR A 180 -8.20 0.37 -19.18
C THR A 180 -9.71 0.12 -19.21
N PRO A 181 -10.32 0.14 -20.42
CA PRO A 181 -11.74 -0.18 -20.60
C PRO A 181 -12.07 -1.63 -20.27
#